data_74c9e847f28c81fe05a9d77a13e3b318
#
_entry.id   74c9e847f28c81fe05a9d77a13e3b318
#
_cell.length_a   1.000
_cell.length_b   1.000
_cell.length_c   1.000
_cell.angle_alpha   90.00
_cell.angle_beta   90.00
_cell.angle_gamma   90.00
#
_symmetry.space_group_name_H-M   'P 1'
#
loop_
_entity.id
_entity.type
_entity.pdbx_description
1 polymer ?
#
loop_
_entity_poly.entity_id
_entity_poly.type
_entity_poly.pdbx_seq_one_letter_code
_entity_poly.pdbx_strand_id
1 'polypeptide(L)'
;MQQRPQSITARVALATSLHRWAWVARGNGLADTVTAESWRLFNERIQRPQSILEGAAKLPPPLCPQWYSEMMIVGLAQGWDAGRMKDIFDRVIQAELGYFYLDLQYANYLLPKWYGNAGDASSFAKNSADNVGGDAGDEPYFQIAIILISRGNGNFPVQEMDWARIQPGYQALCTQFGTTNRANNQVAFMAYKFRDASVARQQFEIIGDRWARGVWRDRQFFDRARDWAQGHDS
;
A
#
# COMPACT_ATOMS: atom_id res chain seq x y z
N MET A 1 9.22 8.36 26.42
CA MET A 1 9.71 9.70 26.04
C MET A 1 10.45 10.39 27.19
N GLN A 2 10.04 10.23 28.45
CA GLN A 2 10.74 10.89 29.60
C GLN A 2 12.23 10.53 29.72
N GLN A 3 12.62 9.28 29.41
CA GLN A 3 14.03 8.84 29.49
C GLN A 3 14.87 9.20 28.26
N ARG A 4 14.28 9.51 27.11
CA ARG A 4 14.97 9.89 25.86
C ARG A 4 14.18 10.96 25.10
N PRO A 5 14.17 12.20 25.59
CA PRO A 5 13.33 13.27 25.04
C PRO A 5 13.69 13.68 23.60
N GLN A 6 14.91 13.38 23.16
CA GLN A 6 15.39 13.69 21.81
C GLN A 6 15.33 12.49 20.85
N SER A 7 14.67 11.38 21.21
CA SER A 7 14.57 10.22 20.32
C SER A 7 13.49 10.41 19.26
N ILE A 8 13.89 10.56 18.00
CA ILE A 8 13.00 10.56 16.84
C ILE A 8 12.23 9.24 16.77
N THR A 9 12.92 8.10 16.93
CA THR A 9 12.29 6.75 16.89
C THR A 9 11.17 6.60 17.92
N ALA A 10 11.39 7.07 19.15
CA ALA A 10 10.35 7.00 20.20
C ALA A 10 9.12 7.86 19.85
N ARG A 11 9.34 9.03 19.25
CA ARG A 11 8.26 9.92 18.77
C ARG A 11 7.49 9.30 17.61
N VAL A 12 8.19 8.72 16.64
CA VAL A 12 7.57 8.00 15.53
C VAL A 12 6.74 6.83 16.03
N ALA A 13 7.27 5.98 16.92
CA ALA A 13 6.53 4.86 17.50
C ALA A 13 5.26 5.30 18.26
N LEU A 14 5.34 6.42 18.99
CA LEU A 14 4.17 7.00 19.64
C LEU A 14 3.15 7.53 18.63
N ALA A 15 3.60 8.23 17.59
CA ALA A 15 2.73 8.73 16.53
C ALA A 15 2.02 7.57 15.81
N THR A 16 2.74 6.47 15.50
CA THR A 16 2.18 5.23 14.94
C THR A 16 1.04 4.67 15.81
N SER A 17 1.24 4.61 17.10
CA SER A 17 0.21 4.11 18.04
C SER A 17 -1.02 5.02 18.07
N LEU A 18 -0.80 6.33 18.05
CA LEU A 18 -1.86 7.33 18.12
C LEU A 18 -2.66 7.41 16.80
N HIS A 19 -2.01 7.32 15.64
CA HIS A 19 -2.76 7.31 14.38
C HIS A 19 -3.62 6.05 14.26
N ARG A 20 -3.10 4.88 14.67
CA ARG A 20 -3.91 3.65 14.72
C ARG A 20 -5.13 3.78 15.62
N TRP A 21 -4.95 4.41 16.78
CA TRP A 21 -6.06 4.71 17.69
C TRP A 21 -7.09 5.68 17.07
N ALA A 22 -6.65 6.65 16.25
CA ALA A 22 -7.56 7.50 15.49
C ALA A 22 -8.36 6.68 14.46
N TRP A 23 -7.70 5.83 13.67
CA TRP A 23 -8.37 4.98 12.68
C TRP A 23 -9.35 3.97 13.30
N VAL A 24 -9.08 3.47 14.52
CA VAL A 24 -10.04 2.64 15.26
C VAL A 24 -11.33 3.42 15.55
N ALA A 25 -11.25 4.70 15.87
CA ALA A 25 -12.43 5.51 16.11
C ALA A 25 -13.30 5.72 14.86
N ARG A 26 -12.64 5.89 13.69
CA ARG A 26 -13.34 6.00 12.41
C ARG A 26 -13.98 4.67 11.99
N GLY A 27 -13.35 3.56 12.30
CA GLY A 27 -13.73 2.24 11.81
C GLY A 27 -13.33 2.00 10.34
N ASN A 28 -13.74 0.83 9.81
CA ASN A 28 -13.36 0.35 8.47
C ASN A 28 -14.45 0.58 7.40
N GLY A 29 -15.57 1.19 7.75
CA GLY A 29 -16.68 1.46 6.83
C GLY A 29 -16.33 2.49 5.74
N LEU A 30 -17.14 2.52 4.69
CA LEU A 30 -17.09 3.59 3.68
C LEU A 30 -17.36 4.94 4.35
N ALA A 31 -16.88 6.02 3.76
CA ALA A 31 -16.93 7.36 4.36
C ALA A 31 -18.37 7.81 4.71
N ASP A 32 -19.34 7.46 3.87
CA ASP A 32 -20.76 7.72 4.02
C ASP A 32 -21.46 6.89 5.12
N THR A 33 -20.83 5.78 5.53
CA THR A 33 -21.34 4.91 6.62
C THR A 33 -20.75 5.25 7.99
N VAL A 34 -19.78 6.15 8.06
CA VAL A 34 -19.12 6.56 9.30
C VAL A 34 -19.97 7.60 10.02
N THR A 35 -20.28 7.35 11.31
CA THR A 35 -21.10 8.28 12.10
C THR A 35 -20.40 9.62 12.34
N ALA A 36 -21.19 10.68 12.56
CA ALA A 36 -20.65 12.00 12.89
C ALA A 36 -19.74 11.96 14.14
N GLU A 37 -20.11 11.17 15.15
CA GLU A 37 -19.28 10.99 16.36
C GLU A 37 -17.95 10.28 16.07
N SER A 38 -17.95 9.26 15.22
CA SER A 38 -16.73 8.59 14.79
C SER A 38 -15.81 9.53 14.02
N TRP A 39 -16.35 10.38 13.15
CA TRP A 39 -15.61 11.42 12.46
C TRP A 39 -15.03 12.47 13.42
N ARG A 40 -15.83 12.92 14.40
CA ARG A 40 -15.37 13.88 15.42
C ARG A 40 -14.18 13.32 16.21
N LEU A 41 -14.31 12.08 16.71
CA LEU A 41 -13.24 11.42 17.45
C LEU A 41 -12.00 11.17 16.59
N PHE A 42 -12.17 10.78 15.34
CA PHE A 42 -11.06 10.61 14.39
C PHE A 42 -10.30 11.92 14.19
N ASN A 43 -11.00 13.00 13.88
CA ASN A 43 -10.42 14.31 13.62
C ASN A 43 -9.70 14.88 14.86
N GLU A 44 -10.24 14.66 16.05
CA GLU A 44 -9.59 15.04 17.30
C GLU A 44 -8.29 14.26 17.53
N ARG A 45 -8.37 12.93 17.36
CA ARG A 45 -7.24 12.04 17.68
C ARG A 45 -6.07 12.18 16.70
N ILE A 46 -6.33 12.45 15.41
CA ILE A 46 -5.29 12.54 14.38
C ILE A 46 -4.40 13.78 14.50
N GLN A 47 -4.82 14.80 15.25
CA GLN A 47 -3.99 15.98 15.51
C GLN A 47 -2.77 15.65 16.40
N ARG A 48 -2.89 14.69 17.31
CA ARG A 48 -1.81 14.33 18.24
C ARG A 48 -0.58 13.72 17.54
N PRO A 49 -0.72 12.68 16.69
CA PRO A 49 0.42 12.17 15.93
C PRO A 49 1.07 13.23 15.06
N GLN A 50 0.32 14.14 14.43
CA GLN A 50 0.89 15.25 13.68
C GLN A 50 1.82 16.12 14.55
N SER A 51 1.33 16.61 15.68
CA SER A 51 2.11 17.47 16.58
C SER A 51 3.38 16.78 17.09
N ILE A 52 3.32 15.46 17.33
CA ILE A 52 4.49 14.67 17.77
C ILE A 52 5.53 14.57 16.65
N LEU A 53 5.09 14.31 15.41
CA LEU A 53 5.97 14.20 14.24
C LEU A 53 6.59 15.57 13.89
N GLU A 54 5.83 16.65 13.91
CA GLU A 54 6.34 18.01 13.73
C GLU A 54 7.35 18.39 14.81
N GLY A 55 7.10 17.98 16.06
CA GLY A 55 8.07 18.13 17.14
C GLY A 55 9.33 17.27 16.95
N ALA A 56 9.23 16.11 16.29
CA ALA A 56 10.38 15.29 15.94
C ALA A 56 11.23 15.95 14.84
N ALA A 57 10.60 16.62 13.88
CA ALA A 57 11.29 17.30 12.79
C ALA A 57 12.16 18.49 13.25
N LYS A 58 11.94 18.99 14.46
CA LYS A 58 12.77 20.05 15.08
C LYS A 58 14.03 19.52 15.76
N LEU A 59 14.18 18.21 15.87
CA LEU A 59 15.36 17.57 16.44
C LEU A 59 16.47 17.48 15.38
N PRO A 60 17.74 17.33 15.79
CA PRO A 60 18.84 17.16 14.87
C PRO A 60 18.60 16.01 13.87
N PRO A 61 18.91 16.18 12.58
CA PRO A 61 18.76 15.15 11.55
C PRO A 61 19.69 13.94 11.78
N PRO A 62 19.44 12.80 11.09
CA PRO A 62 18.44 12.65 10.04
C PRO A 62 17.07 12.22 10.56
N LEU A 63 16.00 12.63 9.82
CA LEU A 63 14.69 11.98 9.95
C LEU A 63 14.75 10.60 9.30
N CYS A 64 14.21 9.58 9.99
CA CYS A 64 14.17 8.24 9.42
C CYS A 64 13.01 8.10 8.40
N PRO A 65 13.09 7.17 7.40
CA PRO A 65 12.04 6.95 6.41
C PRO A 65 10.66 6.70 7.05
N GLN A 66 10.61 6.06 8.20
CA GLN A 66 9.35 5.82 8.92
C GLN A 66 8.68 7.12 9.40
N TRP A 67 9.44 8.19 9.68
CA TRP A 67 8.84 9.48 10.00
C TRP A 67 8.03 10.03 8.81
N TYR A 68 8.59 9.94 7.60
CA TYR A 68 7.90 10.38 6.38
C TYR A 68 6.65 9.53 6.10
N SER A 69 6.75 8.21 6.28
CA SER A 69 5.60 7.30 6.15
C SER A 69 4.47 7.69 7.09
N GLU A 70 4.77 7.94 8.37
CA GLU A 70 3.76 8.35 9.35
C GLU A 70 3.17 9.72 9.04
N MET A 71 3.99 10.67 8.54
CA MET A 71 3.51 11.98 8.10
C MET A 71 2.56 11.88 6.91
N MET A 72 2.85 10.99 5.94
CA MET A 72 1.95 10.73 4.80
C MET A 72 0.63 10.10 5.25
N ILE A 73 0.65 9.18 6.23
CA ILE A 73 -0.58 8.60 6.81
C ILE A 73 -1.42 9.67 7.51
N VAL A 74 -0.78 10.58 8.24
CA VAL A 74 -1.45 11.73 8.85
C VAL A 74 -2.02 12.66 7.78
N GLY A 75 -1.25 12.94 6.73
CA GLY A 75 -1.67 13.77 5.61
C GLY A 75 -2.89 13.20 4.87
N LEU A 76 -2.88 11.88 4.61
CA LEU A 76 -4.04 11.17 4.05
C LEU A 76 -5.28 11.33 4.96
N ALA A 77 -5.10 11.15 6.27
CA ALA A 77 -6.17 11.22 7.24
C ALA A 77 -6.79 12.63 7.37
N GLN A 78 -5.99 13.67 7.18
CA GLN A 78 -6.39 15.06 7.30
C GLN A 78 -6.77 15.73 5.97
N GLY A 79 -6.66 15.01 4.86
CA GLY A 79 -6.98 15.55 3.54
C GLY A 79 -6.01 16.62 3.06
N TRP A 80 -4.71 16.39 3.25
CA TRP A 80 -3.73 17.31 2.69
C TRP A 80 -3.81 17.36 1.17
N ASP A 81 -3.60 18.56 0.61
CA ASP A 81 -3.57 18.75 -0.82
C ASP A 81 -2.38 18.02 -1.49
N ALA A 82 -2.47 17.87 -2.81
CA ALA A 82 -1.49 17.11 -3.59
C ALA A 82 -0.08 17.71 -3.51
N GLY A 83 0.04 19.04 -3.44
CA GLY A 83 1.32 19.73 -3.34
C GLY A 83 2.04 19.38 -2.04
N ARG A 84 1.35 19.54 -0.91
CA ARG A 84 1.91 19.21 0.42
C ARG A 84 2.26 17.73 0.56
N MET A 85 1.42 16.83 0.02
CA MET A 85 1.70 15.41 0.06
C MET A 85 2.92 15.05 -0.79
N LYS A 86 3.01 15.64 -1.99
CA LYS A 86 4.16 15.45 -2.88
C LYS A 86 5.45 15.98 -2.28
N ASP A 87 5.44 17.13 -1.60
CA ASP A 87 6.62 17.68 -0.94
C ASP A 87 7.21 16.73 0.10
N ILE A 88 6.37 16.07 0.89
CA ILE A 88 6.81 15.06 1.86
C ILE A 88 7.42 13.84 1.16
N PHE A 89 6.77 13.37 0.09
CA PHE A 89 7.25 12.25 -0.70
C PHE A 89 8.60 12.56 -1.38
N ASP A 90 8.72 13.68 -2.06
CA ASP A 90 9.95 14.08 -2.78
C ASP A 90 11.16 14.18 -1.85
N ARG A 91 10.97 14.73 -0.64
CA ARG A 91 12.06 14.85 0.35
C ARG A 91 12.64 13.51 0.76
N VAL A 92 11.81 12.48 0.90
CA VAL A 92 12.30 11.16 1.32
C VAL A 92 12.91 10.39 0.17
N ILE A 93 12.39 10.52 -1.05
CA ILE A 93 12.99 9.88 -2.23
C ILE A 93 14.40 10.44 -2.49
N GLN A 94 14.62 11.73 -2.23
CA GLN A 94 15.97 12.33 -2.33
C GLN A 94 16.93 11.83 -1.24
N ALA A 95 16.42 11.51 -0.06
CA ALA A 95 17.22 11.07 1.09
C ALA A 95 17.53 9.58 1.09
N GLU A 96 16.60 8.74 0.63
CA GLU A 96 16.64 7.28 0.75
C GLU A 96 16.13 6.61 -0.53
N LEU A 97 16.94 6.63 -1.57
CA LEU A 97 16.66 5.93 -2.82
C LEU A 97 16.51 4.42 -2.56
N GLY A 98 15.35 3.86 -2.91
CA GLY A 98 15.07 2.43 -2.78
C GLY A 98 14.23 2.03 -1.56
N TYR A 99 13.73 2.97 -0.76
CA TYR A 99 12.76 2.65 0.30
C TYR A 99 11.32 2.65 -0.25
N PHE A 100 11.01 1.66 -1.07
CA PHE A 100 9.75 1.54 -1.83
C PHE A 100 8.47 1.52 -0.98
N TYR A 101 8.55 1.33 0.34
CA TYR A 101 7.36 1.39 1.19
C TYR A 101 6.62 2.73 1.11
N LEU A 102 7.34 3.81 0.82
CA LEU A 102 6.76 5.15 0.68
C LEU A 102 6.03 5.32 -0.64
N ASP A 103 6.52 4.67 -1.71
CA ASP A 103 5.80 4.60 -2.98
C ASP A 103 4.43 3.97 -2.80
N LEU A 104 4.31 2.93 -1.96
CA LEU A 104 3.03 2.29 -1.64
C LEU A 104 2.06 3.25 -0.93
N GLN A 105 2.56 4.11 -0.03
CA GLN A 105 1.75 5.11 0.66
C GLN A 105 1.28 6.21 -0.29
N TYR A 106 2.19 6.70 -1.14
CA TYR A 106 1.87 7.73 -2.10
C TYR A 106 0.92 7.23 -3.19
N ALA A 107 1.14 6.03 -3.73
CA ALA A 107 0.22 5.38 -4.66
C ALA A 107 -1.20 5.21 -4.06
N ASN A 108 -1.29 4.84 -2.79
CA ASN A 108 -2.59 4.76 -2.11
C ASN A 108 -3.27 6.13 -1.98
N TYR A 109 -2.51 7.21 -1.71
CA TYR A 109 -3.05 8.57 -1.67
C TYR A 109 -3.63 8.99 -3.02
N LEU A 110 -2.98 8.58 -4.13
CA LEU A 110 -3.39 8.87 -5.50
C LEU A 110 -4.60 8.05 -6.00
N LEU A 111 -5.17 7.17 -5.19
CA LEU A 111 -6.41 6.49 -5.56
C LEU A 111 -7.59 7.47 -5.60
N PRO A 112 -8.53 7.36 -6.58
CA PRO A 112 -9.71 8.24 -6.69
C PRO A 112 -10.60 8.27 -5.45
N LYS A 113 -10.59 7.22 -4.64
CA LYS A 113 -11.32 7.18 -3.36
C LYS A 113 -10.71 8.06 -2.27
N TRP A 114 -9.51 8.59 -2.50
CA TRP A 114 -8.82 9.52 -1.63
C TRP A 114 -8.69 10.87 -2.33
N TYR A 115 -7.56 11.21 -2.87
CA TYR A 115 -7.28 12.57 -3.36
C TYR A 115 -6.71 12.61 -4.78
N GLY A 116 -6.58 11.45 -5.46
CA GLY A 116 -6.15 11.35 -6.85
C GLY A 116 -7.31 11.32 -7.84
N ASN A 117 -6.97 11.42 -9.12
CA ASN A 117 -7.87 11.22 -10.24
C ASN A 117 -7.72 9.80 -10.82
N ALA A 118 -8.60 9.43 -11.73
CA ALA A 118 -8.44 8.21 -12.51
C ALA A 118 -7.11 8.25 -13.29
N GLY A 119 -6.32 7.18 -13.21
CA GLY A 119 -5.02 7.07 -13.86
C GLY A 119 -3.82 7.64 -13.09
N ASP A 120 -4.02 8.48 -12.05
CA ASP A 120 -2.90 9.07 -11.30
C ASP A 120 -2.05 7.99 -10.61
N ALA A 121 -2.68 7.04 -9.95
CA ALA A 121 -1.99 5.99 -9.22
C ALA A 121 -1.25 5.01 -10.13
N SER A 122 -1.82 4.64 -11.28
CA SER A 122 -1.21 3.76 -12.28
C SER A 122 -0.05 4.46 -13.01
N SER A 123 -0.21 5.74 -13.35
CA SER A 123 0.86 6.57 -13.91
C SER A 123 2.03 6.72 -12.94
N PHE A 124 1.74 6.92 -11.65
CA PHE A 124 2.77 6.97 -10.62
C PHE A 124 3.52 5.64 -10.52
N ALA A 125 2.82 4.49 -10.51
CA ALA A 125 3.45 3.18 -10.46
C ALA A 125 4.43 2.96 -11.62
N LYS A 126 4.02 3.36 -12.84
CA LYS A 126 4.87 3.29 -14.02
C LYS A 126 6.11 4.18 -13.89
N ASN A 127 5.92 5.45 -13.50
CA ASN A 127 7.01 6.40 -13.36
C ASN A 127 8.01 5.98 -12.27
N SER A 128 7.52 5.49 -11.13
CA SER A 128 8.38 4.99 -10.04
C SER A 128 9.25 3.83 -10.52
N ALA A 129 8.66 2.88 -11.22
CA ALA A 129 9.38 1.74 -11.78
C ALA A 129 10.38 2.14 -12.89
N ASP A 130 9.99 3.07 -13.78
CA ASP A 130 10.84 3.56 -14.87
C ASP A 130 12.05 4.35 -14.33
N ASN A 131 11.89 5.05 -13.21
CA ASN A 131 12.99 5.76 -12.53
C ASN A 131 14.04 4.81 -11.92
N VAL A 132 13.63 3.63 -11.46
CA VAL A 132 14.56 2.57 -11.03
C VAL A 132 15.21 1.93 -12.25
N GLY A 133 14.44 1.66 -13.29
CA GLY A 133 14.88 1.12 -14.58
C GLY A 133 15.22 -0.36 -14.57
N GLY A 134 15.23 -0.95 -15.77
CA GLY A 134 15.53 -2.35 -15.97
C GLY A 134 14.63 -3.31 -15.20
N ASP A 135 15.07 -4.54 -15.03
CA ASP A 135 14.33 -5.59 -14.31
C ASP A 135 14.10 -5.24 -12.82
N ALA A 136 15.00 -4.44 -12.23
CA ALA A 136 14.86 -3.97 -10.85
C ALA A 136 13.66 -3.04 -10.65
N GLY A 137 13.22 -2.32 -11.69
CA GLY A 137 12.05 -1.44 -11.63
C GLY A 137 10.73 -2.19 -11.58
N ASP A 138 10.68 -3.42 -12.04
CA ASP A 138 9.44 -4.20 -12.05
C ASP A 138 9.06 -4.73 -10.66
N GLU A 139 10.01 -4.90 -9.73
CA GLU A 139 9.70 -5.28 -8.35
C GLU A 139 8.83 -4.23 -7.63
N PRO A 140 9.21 -2.93 -7.54
CA PRO A 140 8.34 -1.91 -6.97
C PRO A 140 7.03 -1.76 -7.75
N TYR A 141 7.03 -1.94 -9.08
CA TYR A 141 5.80 -1.95 -9.87
C TYR A 141 4.82 -3.03 -9.38
N PHE A 142 5.29 -4.25 -9.20
CA PHE A 142 4.50 -5.35 -8.65
C PHE A 142 3.94 -5.02 -7.26
N GLN A 143 4.78 -4.49 -6.36
CA GLN A 143 4.34 -4.14 -5.01
C GLN A 143 3.28 -3.03 -5.01
N ILE A 144 3.43 -2.00 -5.85
CA ILE A 144 2.44 -0.94 -6.01
C ILE A 144 1.14 -1.52 -6.60
N ALA A 145 1.21 -2.35 -7.65
CA ALA A 145 0.05 -2.98 -8.26
C ALA A 145 -0.79 -3.78 -7.25
N ILE A 146 -0.14 -4.53 -6.35
CA ILE A 146 -0.82 -5.24 -5.25
C ILE A 146 -1.64 -4.26 -4.38
N ILE A 147 -1.03 -3.15 -3.98
CA ILE A 147 -1.69 -2.16 -3.12
C ILE A 147 -2.87 -1.52 -3.85
N LEU A 148 -2.70 -1.12 -5.10
CA LEU A 148 -3.75 -0.47 -5.89
C LEU A 148 -4.94 -1.41 -6.11
N ILE A 149 -4.68 -2.65 -6.51
CA ILE A 149 -5.72 -3.65 -6.74
C ILE A 149 -6.43 -4.02 -5.44
N SER A 150 -5.69 -4.26 -4.35
CA SER A 150 -6.27 -4.68 -3.06
C SER A 150 -7.03 -3.56 -2.36
N ARG A 151 -6.53 -2.31 -2.43
CA ARG A 151 -7.13 -1.14 -1.78
C ARG A 151 -8.15 -0.41 -2.65
N GLY A 152 -8.25 -0.74 -3.94
CA GLY A 152 -9.29 -0.22 -4.84
C GLY A 152 -10.70 -0.72 -4.53
N ASN A 153 -10.89 -1.54 -3.48
CA ASN A 153 -12.18 -2.11 -3.06
C ASN A 153 -12.90 -2.85 -4.21
N GLY A 154 -12.13 -3.52 -5.07
CA GLY A 154 -12.65 -4.21 -6.26
C GLY A 154 -12.97 -3.30 -7.45
N ASN A 155 -12.90 -1.99 -7.27
CA ASN A 155 -13.24 -0.99 -8.30
C ASN A 155 -11.99 -0.41 -9.00
N PHE A 156 -10.76 -0.81 -8.59
CA PHE A 156 -9.56 -0.39 -9.32
C PHE A 156 -9.54 -1.07 -10.69
N PRO A 157 -9.47 -0.29 -11.78
CA PRO A 157 -9.43 -0.84 -13.13
C PRO A 157 -8.07 -1.49 -13.37
N VAL A 158 -8.02 -2.82 -13.22
CA VAL A 158 -6.76 -3.58 -13.40
C VAL A 158 -6.10 -3.35 -14.75
N GLN A 159 -6.88 -2.97 -15.77
CA GLN A 159 -6.40 -2.64 -17.12
C GLN A 159 -5.49 -1.41 -17.15
N GLU A 160 -5.48 -0.58 -16.12
CA GLU A 160 -4.52 0.52 -15.97
C GLU A 160 -3.12 0.04 -15.60
N MET A 161 -2.97 -1.23 -15.18
CA MET A 161 -1.67 -1.82 -14.85
C MET A 161 -1.18 -2.72 -15.99
N ASP A 162 0.14 -2.79 -16.16
CA ASP A 162 0.78 -3.63 -17.16
C ASP A 162 1.11 -5.02 -16.58
N TRP A 163 0.38 -6.03 -17.03
CA TRP A 163 0.59 -7.41 -16.63
C TRP A 163 1.99 -7.93 -17.01
N ALA A 164 2.55 -7.47 -18.11
CA ALA A 164 3.89 -7.87 -18.55
C ALA A 164 5.00 -7.41 -17.59
N ARG A 165 4.76 -6.37 -16.81
CA ARG A 165 5.68 -5.91 -15.75
C ARG A 165 5.43 -6.57 -14.40
N ILE A 166 4.19 -6.96 -14.13
CA ILE A 166 3.81 -7.57 -12.84
C ILE A 166 4.48 -8.92 -12.64
N GLN A 167 4.55 -9.76 -13.68
CA GLN A 167 5.16 -11.08 -13.59
C GLN A 167 6.68 -11.02 -13.32
N PRO A 168 7.50 -10.27 -14.08
CA PRO A 168 8.91 -10.08 -13.77
C PRO A 168 9.14 -9.47 -12.38
N GLY A 169 8.31 -8.51 -11.97
CA GLY A 169 8.37 -7.90 -10.65
C GLY A 169 8.17 -8.90 -9.50
N TYR A 170 7.22 -9.82 -9.65
CA TYR A 170 7.06 -10.93 -8.71
C TYR A 170 8.31 -11.84 -8.67
N GLN A 171 8.86 -12.17 -9.82
CA GLN A 171 10.06 -13.01 -9.91
C GLN A 171 11.27 -12.32 -9.26
N ALA A 172 11.47 -11.03 -9.51
CA ALA A 172 12.50 -10.23 -8.89
C ALA A 172 12.36 -10.22 -7.35
N LEU A 173 11.15 -9.99 -6.85
CA LEU A 173 10.85 -10.05 -5.41
C LEU A 173 11.21 -11.42 -4.82
N CYS A 174 10.82 -12.52 -5.49
CA CYS A 174 11.12 -13.87 -5.03
C CYS A 174 12.62 -14.19 -5.08
N THR A 175 13.36 -13.69 -6.05
CA THR A 175 14.80 -13.85 -6.16
C THR A 175 15.53 -13.14 -5.02
N GLN A 176 15.09 -11.94 -4.67
CA GLN A 176 15.74 -11.13 -3.64
C GLN A 176 15.37 -11.55 -2.22
N PHE A 177 14.11 -11.86 -1.96
CA PHE A 177 13.59 -12.09 -0.60
C PHE A 177 13.07 -13.51 -0.35
N GLY A 178 13.10 -14.36 -1.35
CA GLY A 178 12.50 -15.68 -1.30
C GLY A 178 10.99 -15.67 -1.55
N THR A 179 10.45 -16.87 -1.81
CA THR A 179 9.03 -17.06 -2.10
C THR A 179 8.21 -17.12 -0.83
N THR A 180 7.12 -16.38 -0.75
CA THR A 180 6.18 -16.43 0.38
C THR A 180 4.80 -16.90 -0.08
N ASN A 181 4.08 -17.60 0.81
CA ASN A 181 2.70 -18.00 0.53
C ASN A 181 1.81 -16.78 0.19
N ARG A 182 2.03 -15.64 0.83
CA ARG A 182 1.29 -14.42 0.55
C ARG A 182 1.55 -13.90 -0.86
N ALA A 183 2.81 -13.84 -1.30
CA ALA A 183 3.16 -13.39 -2.64
C ALA A 183 2.58 -14.30 -3.72
N ASN A 184 2.62 -15.62 -3.54
CA ASN A 184 1.99 -16.58 -4.46
C ASN A 184 0.48 -16.34 -4.59
N ASN A 185 -0.23 -16.14 -3.45
CA ASN A 185 -1.64 -15.80 -3.46
C ASN A 185 -1.92 -14.46 -4.16
N GLN A 186 -1.06 -13.46 -4.00
CA GLN A 186 -1.19 -12.16 -4.65
C GLN A 186 -1.06 -12.29 -6.17
N VAL A 187 -0.06 -13.04 -6.65
CA VAL A 187 0.11 -13.29 -8.10
C VAL A 187 -1.04 -14.11 -8.66
N ALA A 188 -1.50 -15.16 -7.96
CA ALA A 188 -2.67 -15.94 -8.39
C ALA A 188 -3.92 -15.04 -8.54
N PHE A 189 -4.13 -14.15 -7.56
CA PHE A 189 -5.24 -13.18 -7.60
C PHE A 189 -5.11 -12.22 -8.78
N MET A 190 -3.92 -11.71 -9.04
CA MET A 190 -3.68 -10.81 -10.18
C MET A 190 -3.86 -11.54 -11.50
N ALA A 191 -3.29 -12.74 -11.67
CA ALA A 191 -3.48 -13.57 -12.85
C ALA A 191 -4.96 -13.86 -13.13
N TYR A 192 -5.75 -14.14 -12.09
CA TYR A 192 -7.21 -14.25 -12.21
C TYR A 192 -7.85 -12.94 -12.73
N LYS A 193 -7.42 -11.79 -12.22
CA LYS A 193 -7.94 -10.48 -12.64
C LYS A 193 -7.56 -10.12 -14.08
N PHE A 194 -6.35 -10.47 -14.51
CA PHE A 194 -5.85 -10.26 -15.87
C PHE A 194 -6.25 -11.38 -16.86
N ARG A 195 -6.99 -12.40 -16.37
CA ARG A 195 -7.44 -13.54 -17.17
C ARG A 195 -6.29 -14.39 -17.74
N ASP A 196 -5.18 -14.46 -17.04
CA ASP A 196 -4.07 -15.36 -17.35
C ASP A 196 -4.24 -16.69 -16.59
N ALA A 197 -4.97 -17.63 -17.19
CA ALA A 197 -5.25 -18.94 -16.60
C ALA A 197 -3.98 -19.78 -16.44
N SER A 198 -2.97 -19.59 -17.28
CA SER A 198 -1.71 -20.34 -17.20
C SER A 198 -0.94 -19.99 -15.93
N VAL A 199 -0.69 -18.72 -15.69
CA VAL A 199 0.00 -18.24 -14.48
C VAL A 199 -0.85 -18.53 -13.24
N ALA A 200 -2.17 -18.32 -13.31
CA ALA A 200 -3.06 -18.63 -12.19
C ALA A 200 -2.96 -20.10 -11.77
N ARG A 201 -3.01 -21.03 -12.73
CA ARG A 201 -2.89 -22.48 -12.46
C ARG A 201 -1.57 -22.82 -11.76
N GLN A 202 -0.46 -22.34 -12.29
CA GLN A 202 0.86 -22.57 -11.69
C GLN A 202 0.90 -22.10 -10.23
N GLN A 203 0.35 -20.91 -9.96
CA GLN A 203 0.32 -20.39 -8.60
C GLN A 203 -0.63 -21.17 -7.68
N PHE A 204 -1.79 -21.60 -8.16
CA PHE A 204 -2.70 -22.43 -7.36
C PHE A 204 -2.11 -23.79 -7.04
N GLU A 205 -1.30 -24.38 -7.92
CA GLU A 205 -0.55 -25.61 -7.62
C GLU A 205 0.44 -25.42 -6.46
N ILE A 206 1.19 -24.29 -6.46
CA ILE A 206 2.12 -23.94 -5.38
C ILE A 206 1.39 -23.64 -4.09
N ILE A 207 0.26 -22.93 -4.14
CA ILE A 207 -0.53 -22.53 -2.97
C ILE A 207 -1.20 -23.75 -2.32
N GLY A 208 -1.76 -24.67 -3.13
CA GLY A 208 -2.62 -25.75 -2.63
C GLY A 208 -3.80 -25.19 -1.83
N ASP A 209 -3.97 -25.65 -0.61
CA ASP A 209 -5.04 -25.18 0.29
C ASP A 209 -4.64 -24.01 1.21
N ARG A 210 -3.41 -23.48 1.06
CA ARG A 210 -2.88 -22.39 1.90
C ARG A 210 -3.30 -21.00 1.41
N TRP A 211 -4.60 -20.82 1.19
CA TRP A 211 -5.13 -19.51 0.77
C TRP A 211 -4.86 -18.40 1.79
N ALA A 212 -4.61 -17.18 1.32
CA ALA A 212 -4.32 -16.03 2.16
C ALA A 212 -5.55 -15.13 2.32
N ARG A 213 -6.17 -15.14 3.50
CA ARG A 213 -7.38 -14.36 3.82
C ARG A 213 -7.24 -12.85 3.52
N GLY A 214 -6.03 -12.31 3.62
CA GLY A 214 -5.77 -10.89 3.33
C GLY A 214 -5.62 -10.57 1.84
N VAL A 215 -5.67 -11.57 0.95
CA VAL A 215 -5.62 -11.43 -0.51
C VAL A 215 -7.00 -11.72 -1.10
N TRP A 216 -7.58 -12.86 -0.74
CA TRP A 216 -8.90 -13.29 -1.18
C TRP A 216 -9.95 -12.80 -0.18
N ARG A 217 -11.11 -12.39 -0.68
CA ARG A 217 -12.20 -11.93 0.18
C ARG A 217 -12.69 -13.02 1.13
N ASP A 218 -12.87 -14.24 0.59
CA ASP A 218 -13.33 -15.43 1.29
C ASP A 218 -12.83 -16.70 0.59
N ARG A 219 -13.02 -17.85 1.24
CA ARG A 219 -12.61 -19.17 0.71
C ARG A 219 -13.35 -19.51 -0.58
N GLN A 220 -14.63 -19.20 -0.66
CA GLN A 220 -15.44 -19.48 -1.84
C GLN A 220 -14.93 -18.72 -3.07
N PHE A 221 -14.48 -17.47 -2.90
CA PHE A 221 -13.89 -16.70 -3.99
C PHE A 221 -12.54 -17.29 -4.45
N PHE A 222 -11.71 -17.76 -3.51
CA PHE A 222 -10.47 -18.46 -3.83
C PHE A 222 -10.74 -19.73 -4.63
N ASP A 223 -11.70 -20.57 -4.20
CA ASP A 223 -12.04 -21.83 -4.86
C ASP A 223 -12.58 -21.58 -6.27
N ARG A 224 -13.50 -20.64 -6.47
CA ARG A 224 -13.99 -20.27 -7.83
C ARG A 224 -12.86 -19.81 -8.76
N ALA A 225 -11.92 -19.02 -8.25
CA ALA A 225 -10.79 -18.56 -9.07
C ALA A 225 -9.85 -19.71 -9.44
N ARG A 226 -9.67 -20.68 -8.54
CA ARG A 226 -8.90 -21.90 -8.81
C ARG A 226 -9.58 -22.80 -9.84
N ASP A 227 -10.89 -23.03 -9.71
CA ASP A 227 -11.68 -23.83 -10.64
C ASP A 227 -11.67 -23.22 -12.04
N TRP A 228 -11.83 -21.88 -12.13
CA TRP A 228 -11.66 -21.15 -13.38
C TRP A 228 -10.28 -21.38 -14.01
N ALA A 229 -9.20 -21.30 -13.23
CA ALA A 229 -7.83 -21.51 -13.74
C ALA A 229 -7.61 -22.95 -14.25
N GLN A 230 -8.35 -23.91 -13.72
CA GLN A 230 -8.32 -25.33 -14.13
C GLN A 230 -9.22 -25.62 -15.32
N GLY A 231 -10.01 -24.66 -15.79
CA GLY A 231 -10.97 -24.85 -16.88
C GLY A 231 -12.27 -25.55 -16.45
N HIS A 232 -12.57 -25.55 -15.18
CA HIS A 232 -13.82 -26.07 -14.60
C HIS A 232 -14.81 -24.91 -14.40
N ASP A 233 -15.16 -24.19 -15.47
CA ASP A 233 -16.22 -23.17 -15.39
C ASP A 233 -17.57 -23.87 -15.16
N SER A 234 -18.15 -23.64 -13.98
CA SER A 234 -19.51 -24.01 -13.61
C SER A 234 -20.47 -22.86 -13.85
#